data_da77f35b18ca538963a1c5e4694316a0
#
_entry.id   da77f35b18ca538963a1c5e4694316a0
#
_cell.length_a   1.000
_cell.length_b   1.000
_cell.length_c   1.000
_cell.angle_alpha   90.00
_cell.angle_beta   90.00
_cell.angle_gamma   90.00
#
_symmetry.space_group_name_H-M   'P 1'
#
loop_
_entity.id
_entity.type
_entity.pdbx_description
1 polymer ?
#
loop_
_entity_poly.entity_id
_entity_poly.type
_entity_poly.pdbx_seq_one_letter_code
_entity_poly.pdbx_strand_id
1 'polypeptide(L)'
;MKILVAVKRVIDYNVQIRVKEDGSGVVTDNVKMSTNPPDDNAIEEAVKIKEAGKASEIIAVTVGEEKAQETVRKALAVGADRGIHVKVDTILEPLAVSKILKKIVEKENPDLVFMGKQAIDDDCNQTGQMLAAHLNWPQATFASKIEVKENSLEVTREVDEGLETIEVNTPAIVTCDLRLNEPRYASLPNIMKAKNCLLYTSPSPRD
;
A
#
# COMPACT_ATOMS: atom_id res chain seq x y z
N MET A 1 12.20 10.99 7.81
CA MET A 1 10.91 11.03 7.08
C MET A 1 9.93 10.06 7.71
N LYS A 2 8.63 10.35 7.60
CA LYS A 2 7.52 9.47 7.94
C LYS A 2 6.94 8.89 6.64
N ILE A 3 6.77 7.60 6.57
CA ILE A 3 6.26 6.90 5.39
C ILE A 3 4.92 6.26 5.72
N LEU A 4 3.89 6.52 4.92
CA LEU A 4 2.62 5.82 4.94
C LEU A 4 2.62 4.76 3.82
N VAL A 5 2.29 3.52 4.13
CA VAL A 5 2.18 2.44 3.15
C VAL A 5 0.74 1.94 3.10
N ALA A 6 0.08 2.13 1.97
CA ALA A 6 -1.27 1.60 1.75
C ALA A 6 -1.19 0.16 1.25
N VAL A 7 -1.97 -0.74 1.86
CA VAL A 7 -1.96 -2.18 1.54
C VAL A 7 -3.39 -2.68 1.35
N LYS A 8 -3.60 -3.53 0.34
CA LYS A 8 -4.91 -4.10 0.01
C LYS A 8 -4.92 -5.61 0.25
N ARG A 9 -6.03 -6.13 0.78
CA ARG A 9 -6.31 -7.57 0.86
C ARG A 9 -6.97 -8.01 -0.43
N VAL A 10 -6.36 -9.00 -1.10
CA VAL A 10 -6.81 -9.53 -2.39
C VAL A 10 -6.85 -11.05 -2.37
N ILE A 11 -7.49 -11.69 -3.34
CA ILE A 11 -7.38 -13.14 -3.54
C ILE A 11 -5.92 -13.48 -3.84
N ASP A 12 -5.38 -14.50 -3.18
CA ASP A 12 -4.01 -14.96 -3.40
C ASP A 12 -3.83 -15.40 -4.87
N TYR A 13 -2.78 -14.93 -5.50
CA TYR A 13 -2.52 -15.18 -6.95
C TYR A 13 -2.35 -16.67 -7.33
N ASN A 14 -2.14 -17.55 -6.35
CA ASN A 14 -2.09 -19.01 -6.60
C ASN A 14 -3.48 -19.66 -6.59
N VAL A 15 -4.53 -18.90 -6.25
CA VAL A 15 -5.89 -19.44 -6.22
C VAL A 15 -6.49 -19.47 -7.61
N GLN A 16 -7.09 -20.60 -7.98
CA GLN A 16 -7.88 -20.69 -9.19
C GLN A 16 -9.18 -19.90 -9.02
N ILE A 17 -9.32 -18.81 -9.75
CA ILE A 17 -10.48 -17.93 -9.72
C ILE A 17 -11.72 -18.63 -10.27
N ARG A 18 -12.86 -18.50 -9.58
CA ARG A 18 -14.17 -18.99 -10.02
C ARG A 18 -15.14 -17.83 -10.10
N VAL A 19 -15.83 -17.68 -11.21
CA VAL A 19 -16.89 -16.70 -11.40
C VAL A 19 -18.16 -17.22 -10.74
N LYS A 20 -18.94 -16.35 -10.13
CA LYS A 20 -20.27 -16.68 -9.57
C LYS A 20 -21.23 -17.05 -10.71
N GLU A 21 -22.19 -17.92 -10.42
CA GLU A 21 -23.16 -18.40 -11.43
C GLU A 21 -24.00 -17.26 -12.05
N ASP A 22 -24.27 -16.22 -11.29
CA ASP A 22 -25.03 -15.05 -11.72
C ASP A 22 -24.17 -13.99 -12.47
N GLY A 23 -22.87 -14.24 -12.62
CA GLY A 23 -21.94 -13.31 -13.30
C GLY A 23 -21.67 -12.02 -12.52
N SER A 24 -22.13 -11.87 -11.26
CA SER A 24 -21.97 -10.65 -10.48
C SER A 24 -20.57 -10.41 -9.93
N GLY A 25 -19.64 -11.34 -10.16
CA GLY A 25 -18.25 -11.23 -9.68
C GLY A 25 -17.60 -12.59 -9.49
N VAL A 26 -16.55 -12.62 -8.67
CA VAL A 26 -15.82 -13.83 -8.34
C VAL A 26 -16.22 -14.38 -6.97
N VAL A 27 -16.06 -15.70 -6.78
CA VAL A 27 -16.29 -16.37 -5.50
C VAL A 27 -15.16 -16.02 -4.55
N THR A 28 -15.48 -15.42 -3.41
CA THR A 28 -14.53 -15.03 -2.36
C THR A 28 -14.68 -15.83 -1.06
N ASP A 29 -15.77 -16.61 -0.93
CA ASP A 29 -16.02 -17.41 0.26
C ASP A 29 -15.04 -18.58 0.37
N ASN A 30 -14.40 -18.71 1.54
CA ASN A 30 -13.40 -19.74 1.83
C ASN A 30 -12.23 -19.78 0.85
N VAL A 31 -11.90 -18.66 0.24
CA VAL A 31 -10.76 -18.50 -0.66
C VAL A 31 -9.58 -17.94 0.12
N LYS A 32 -8.38 -18.47 -0.16
CA LYS A 32 -7.16 -17.91 0.43
C LYS A 32 -6.97 -16.47 -0.05
N MET A 33 -6.77 -15.57 0.90
CA MET A 33 -6.49 -14.17 0.66
C MET A 33 -5.05 -13.84 1.06
N SER A 34 -4.49 -12.81 0.44
CA SER A 34 -3.13 -12.31 0.72
C SER A 34 -3.06 -10.79 0.63
N THR A 35 -1.93 -10.22 1.02
CA THR A 35 -1.60 -8.83 0.65
C THR A 35 -1.37 -8.79 -0.86
N ASN A 36 -1.83 -7.73 -1.49
CA ASN A 36 -1.56 -7.47 -2.90
C ASN A 36 -0.03 -7.46 -3.17
N PRO A 37 0.49 -8.24 -4.13
CA PRO A 37 1.93 -8.39 -4.31
C PRO A 37 2.71 -7.07 -4.51
N PRO A 38 2.27 -6.10 -5.33
CA PRO A 38 2.98 -4.82 -5.42
C PRO A 38 2.99 -4.01 -4.12
N ASP A 39 2.02 -4.23 -3.21
CA ASP A 39 2.03 -3.60 -1.88
C ASP A 39 3.10 -4.21 -0.98
N ASP A 40 3.43 -5.50 -1.15
CA ASP A 40 4.55 -6.12 -0.45
C ASP A 40 5.89 -5.46 -0.86
N ASN A 41 6.06 -5.09 -2.12
CA ASN A 41 7.22 -4.31 -2.58
C ASN A 41 7.24 -2.90 -1.96
N ALA A 42 6.07 -2.27 -1.83
CA ALA A 42 5.96 -0.97 -1.16
C ALA A 42 6.35 -1.03 0.33
N ILE A 43 5.93 -2.09 1.04
CA ILE A 43 6.34 -2.33 2.44
C ILE A 43 7.84 -2.53 2.52
N GLU A 44 8.41 -3.40 1.68
CA GLU A 44 9.85 -3.70 1.67
C GLU A 44 10.68 -2.45 1.43
N GLU A 45 10.28 -1.60 0.47
CA GLU A 45 11.00 -0.38 0.18
C GLU A 45 10.98 0.60 1.35
N ALA A 46 9.83 0.77 2.01
CA ALA A 46 9.72 1.60 3.20
C ALA A 46 10.65 1.10 4.33
N VAL A 47 10.72 -0.23 4.53
CA VAL A 47 11.60 -0.84 5.53
C VAL A 47 13.07 -0.63 5.17
N LYS A 48 13.48 -0.81 3.91
CA LYS A 48 14.84 -0.54 3.45
C LYS A 48 15.25 0.92 3.67
N ILE A 49 14.38 1.87 3.36
CA ILE A 49 14.62 3.31 3.60
C ILE A 49 14.80 3.58 5.09
N LYS A 50 14.01 2.94 5.95
CA LYS A 50 14.14 3.07 7.40
C LYS A 50 15.42 2.45 7.94
N GLU A 51 15.79 1.26 7.48
CA GLU A 51 17.05 0.59 7.84
C GLU A 51 18.28 1.41 7.42
N ALA A 52 18.18 2.15 6.31
CA ALA A 52 19.19 3.11 5.88
C ALA A 52 19.21 4.41 6.71
N GLY A 53 18.39 4.52 7.77
CA GLY A 53 18.33 5.69 8.65
C GLY A 53 17.63 6.92 8.04
N LYS A 54 16.99 6.77 6.89
CA LYS A 54 16.32 7.87 6.17
C LYS A 54 14.85 8.06 6.53
N ALA A 55 14.22 7.07 7.16
CA ALA A 55 12.86 7.17 7.70
C ALA A 55 12.84 6.93 9.21
N SER A 56 12.00 7.68 9.92
CA SER A 56 11.81 7.56 11.38
C SER A 56 10.61 6.69 11.74
N GLU A 57 9.58 6.65 10.91
CA GLU A 57 8.35 5.93 11.16
C GLU A 57 7.74 5.39 9.87
N ILE A 58 7.21 4.16 9.93
CA ILE A 58 6.43 3.52 8.87
C ILE A 58 5.04 3.21 9.42
N ILE A 59 4.01 3.74 8.76
CA ILE A 59 2.60 3.51 9.09
C ILE A 59 1.99 2.68 7.97
N ALA A 60 1.50 1.49 8.28
CA ALA A 60 0.71 0.70 7.33
C ALA A 60 -0.78 1.05 7.44
N VAL A 61 -1.47 1.23 6.32
CA VAL A 61 -2.91 1.50 6.31
C VAL A 61 -3.63 0.56 5.34
N THR A 62 -4.79 0.07 5.76
CA THR A 62 -5.72 -0.66 4.89
C THR A 62 -7.13 -0.11 5.01
N VAL A 63 -7.88 -0.18 3.91
CA VAL A 63 -9.30 0.17 3.86
C VAL A 63 -10.05 -1.09 3.43
N GLY A 64 -10.99 -1.57 4.24
CA GLY A 64 -11.74 -2.78 3.91
C GLY A 64 -12.47 -3.39 5.09
N GLU A 65 -13.06 -4.55 4.84
CA GLU A 65 -13.77 -5.34 5.85
C GLU A 65 -12.88 -5.71 7.05
N GLU A 66 -13.47 -6.24 8.11
CA GLU A 66 -12.75 -6.62 9.35
C GLU A 66 -11.50 -7.46 9.11
N LYS A 67 -11.56 -8.42 8.17
CA LYS A 67 -10.44 -9.30 7.84
C LYS A 67 -9.29 -8.59 7.13
N ALA A 68 -9.50 -7.40 6.56
CA ALA A 68 -8.44 -6.64 5.89
C ALA A 68 -7.30 -6.26 6.85
N GLN A 69 -7.54 -6.22 8.16
CA GLN A 69 -6.50 -6.01 9.17
C GLN A 69 -5.32 -7.00 9.05
N GLU A 70 -5.53 -8.18 8.46
CA GLU A 70 -4.47 -9.20 8.28
C GLU A 70 -3.30 -8.65 7.45
N THR A 71 -3.58 -7.82 6.45
CA THR A 71 -2.52 -7.20 5.61
C THR A 71 -1.70 -6.18 6.38
N VAL A 72 -2.34 -5.39 7.25
CA VAL A 72 -1.63 -4.47 8.14
C VAL A 72 -0.78 -5.24 9.15
N ARG A 73 -1.29 -6.35 9.69
CA ARG A 73 -0.49 -7.20 10.60
C ARG A 73 0.71 -7.82 9.90
N LYS A 74 0.59 -8.16 8.61
CA LYS A 74 1.74 -8.60 7.80
C LYS A 74 2.76 -7.48 7.66
N ALA A 75 2.33 -6.26 7.35
CA ALA A 75 3.23 -5.10 7.26
C ALA A 75 3.97 -4.82 8.58
N LEU A 76 3.26 -4.93 9.72
CA LEU A 76 3.86 -4.83 11.06
C LEU A 76 4.89 -5.92 11.31
N ALA A 77 4.62 -7.16 10.88
CA ALA A 77 5.55 -8.28 11.03
C ALA A 77 6.81 -8.13 10.17
N VAL A 78 6.72 -7.43 9.04
CA VAL A 78 7.85 -7.12 8.14
C VAL A 78 8.69 -5.96 8.70
N GLY A 79 8.07 -4.96 9.34
CA GLY A 79 8.85 -3.86 9.93
C GLY A 79 8.14 -2.51 10.03
N ALA A 80 6.85 -2.42 9.72
CA ALA A 80 6.08 -1.21 10.00
C ALA A 80 5.94 -0.99 11.52
N ASP A 81 5.88 0.26 11.94
CA ASP A 81 5.84 0.63 13.37
C ASP A 81 4.44 0.59 13.94
N ARG A 82 3.45 1.01 13.16
CA ARG A 82 2.05 0.97 13.56
C ARG A 82 1.12 0.76 12.37
N GLY A 83 -0.12 0.37 12.67
CA GLY A 83 -1.11 0.04 11.68
C GLY A 83 -2.41 0.81 11.86
N ILE A 84 -3.05 1.17 10.75
CA ILE A 84 -4.35 1.80 10.70
C ILE A 84 -5.26 0.91 9.85
N HIS A 85 -6.41 0.55 10.39
CA HIS A 85 -7.46 -0.15 9.67
C HIS A 85 -8.69 0.76 9.58
N VAL A 86 -9.03 1.19 8.37
CA VAL A 86 -10.29 1.88 8.10
C VAL A 86 -11.33 0.84 7.74
N LYS A 87 -12.20 0.55 8.70
CA LYS A 87 -13.24 -0.47 8.53
C LYS A 87 -14.37 0.04 7.64
N VAL A 88 -14.66 -0.70 6.59
CA VAL A 88 -15.80 -0.50 5.69
C VAL A 88 -16.42 -1.86 5.39
N ASP A 89 -17.74 -1.92 5.31
CA ASP A 89 -18.49 -3.17 5.11
C ASP A 89 -18.96 -3.32 3.64
N THR A 90 -18.44 -2.47 2.75
CA THR A 90 -18.79 -2.47 1.32
C THR A 90 -17.52 -2.45 0.47
N ILE A 91 -17.60 -2.99 -0.74
CA ILE A 91 -16.54 -2.82 -1.74
C ILE A 91 -16.52 -1.36 -2.17
N LEU A 92 -15.34 -0.76 -2.15
CA LEU A 92 -15.12 0.62 -2.53
C LEU A 92 -14.31 0.70 -3.82
N GLU A 93 -14.74 1.60 -4.70
CA GLU A 93 -14.01 1.96 -5.91
C GLU A 93 -12.78 2.84 -5.60
N PRO A 94 -11.78 2.91 -6.50
CA PRO A 94 -10.53 3.65 -6.27
C PRO A 94 -10.72 5.11 -5.83
N LEU A 95 -11.73 5.80 -6.37
CA LEU A 95 -12.02 7.19 -6.00
C LEU A 95 -12.44 7.32 -4.53
N ALA A 96 -13.26 6.43 -4.03
CA ALA A 96 -13.68 6.43 -2.63
C ALA A 96 -12.50 6.12 -1.70
N VAL A 97 -11.68 5.12 -2.06
CA VAL A 97 -10.47 4.75 -1.31
C VAL A 97 -9.48 5.92 -1.28
N SER A 98 -9.25 6.60 -2.40
CA SER A 98 -8.33 7.76 -2.46
C SER A 98 -8.78 8.91 -1.57
N LYS A 99 -10.10 9.18 -1.48
CA LYS A 99 -10.66 10.19 -0.56
C LYS A 99 -10.47 9.82 0.92
N ILE A 100 -10.63 8.53 1.26
CA ILE A 100 -10.37 8.04 2.61
C ILE A 100 -8.88 8.18 2.94
N LEU A 101 -7.99 7.73 2.04
CA LEU A 101 -6.56 7.85 2.22
C LEU A 101 -6.11 9.30 2.35
N LYS A 102 -6.73 10.24 1.61
CA LYS A 102 -6.47 11.67 1.78
C LYS A 102 -6.65 12.11 3.24
N LYS A 103 -7.78 11.74 3.87
CA LYS A 103 -8.05 12.09 5.28
C LYS A 103 -7.03 11.48 6.24
N ILE A 104 -6.54 10.28 5.95
CA ILE A 104 -5.47 9.66 6.73
C ILE A 104 -4.15 10.41 6.54
N VAL A 105 -3.80 10.76 5.31
CA VAL A 105 -2.59 11.54 5.00
C VAL A 105 -2.63 12.90 5.70
N GLU A 106 -3.75 13.62 5.65
CA GLU A 106 -3.94 14.90 6.34
C GLU A 106 -3.78 14.78 7.86
N LYS A 107 -4.24 13.68 8.46
CA LYS A 107 -4.12 13.39 9.90
C LYS A 107 -2.71 12.99 10.30
N GLU A 108 -2.08 12.11 9.53
CA GLU A 108 -0.79 11.51 9.86
C GLU A 108 0.39 12.39 9.40
N ASN A 109 0.17 13.24 8.41
CA ASN A 109 1.16 14.15 7.82
C ASN A 109 2.48 13.43 7.45
N PRO A 110 2.44 12.39 6.59
CA PRO A 110 3.64 11.70 6.14
C PRO A 110 4.39 12.53 5.11
N ASP A 111 5.69 12.25 4.96
CA ASP A 111 6.51 12.82 3.89
C ASP A 111 6.37 12.04 2.58
N LEU A 112 6.06 10.74 2.70
CA LEU A 112 5.90 9.83 1.55
C LEU A 112 4.68 8.93 1.76
N VAL A 113 3.97 8.67 0.66
CA VAL A 113 2.97 7.61 0.60
C VAL A 113 3.41 6.59 -0.46
N PHE A 114 3.59 5.35 -0.03
CA PHE A 114 3.85 4.21 -0.90
C PHE A 114 2.63 3.32 -1.03
N MET A 115 2.42 2.75 -2.20
CA MET A 115 1.45 1.70 -2.47
C MET A 115 1.89 0.91 -3.69
N GLY A 116 1.32 -0.26 -3.91
CA GLY A 116 1.49 -0.98 -5.16
C GLY A 116 0.96 -0.19 -6.34
N LYS A 117 1.55 -0.39 -7.52
CA LYS A 117 1.10 0.29 -8.75
C LYS A 117 -0.36 0.01 -9.07
N GLN A 118 -0.82 -1.20 -8.78
CA GLN A 118 -2.18 -1.67 -9.01
C GLN A 118 -2.51 -2.84 -8.07
N ALA A 119 -3.79 -3.13 -7.89
CA ALA A 119 -4.25 -4.32 -7.20
C ALA A 119 -4.58 -5.42 -8.22
N ILE A 120 -4.21 -6.66 -7.92
CA ILE A 120 -4.37 -7.79 -8.85
C ILE A 120 -5.82 -8.28 -8.99
N ASP A 121 -6.74 -7.77 -8.20
CA ASP A 121 -8.17 -8.13 -8.21
C ASP A 121 -9.01 -7.27 -9.16
N ASP A 122 -8.71 -5.97 -9.26
CA ASP A 122 -9.45 -5.02 -10.09
C ASP A 122 -8.64 -4.38 -11.22
N ASP A 123 -7.32 -4.43 -11.09
CA ASP A 123 -6.35 -3.92 -12.08
C ASP A 123 -6.54 -2.46 -12.49
N CYS A 124 -7.23 -1.67 -11.65
CA CYS A 124 -7.62 -0.30 -11.99
C CYS A 124 -6.44 0.67 -12.11
N ASN A 125 -5.38 0.50 -11.33
CA ASN A 125 -4.20 1.39 -11.32
C ASN A 125 -4.56 2.88 -11.21
N GLN A 126 -5.46 3.25 -10.30
CA GLN A 126 -6.01 4.61 -10.21
C GLN A 126 -5.84 5.27 -8.84
N THR A 127 -5.82 4.48 -7.76
CA THR A 127 -5.88 5.02 -6.39
C THR A 127 -4.75 5.98 -6.07
N GLY A 128 -3.51 5.64 -6.43
CA GLY A 128 -2.34 6.47 -6.14
C GLY A 128 -2.37 7.80 -6.88
N GLN A 129 -2.70 7.78 -8.16
CA GLN A 129 -2.81 8.96 -9.00
C GLN A 129 -3.94 9.89 -8.54
N MET A 130 -5.11 9.32 -8.16
CA MET A 130 -6.21 10.09 -7.60
C MET A 130 -5.84 10.70 -6.24
N LEU A 131 -5.12 9.96 -5.39
CA LEU A 131 -4.65 10.49 -4.11
C LEU A 131 -3.69 11.66 -4.31
N ALA A 132 -2.74 11.55 -5.23
CA ALA A 132 -1.82 12.62 -5.57
C ALA A 132 -2.56 13.88 -6.04
N ALA A 133 -3.56 13.71 -6.92
CA ALA A 133 -4.39 14.81 -7.38
C ALA A 133 -5.19 15.46 -6.25
N HIS A 134 -5.79 14.66 -5.35
CA HIS A 134 -6.56 15.17 -4.21
C HIS A 134 -5.70 15.95 -3.20
N LEU A 135 -4.44 15.61 -3.07
CA LEU A 135 -3.48 16.25 -2.16
C LEU A 135 -2.73 17.40 -2.84
N ASN A 136 -2.82 17.51 -4.17
CA ASN A 136 -1.94 18.36 -4.98
C ASN A 136 -0.45 18.08 -4.73
N TRP A 137 -0.12 16.80 -4.59
CA TRP A 137 1.24 16.30 -4.39
C TRP A 137 1.83 15.75 -5.69
N PRO A 138 3.15 15.87 -5.88
CA PRO A 138 3.82 15.18 -6.97
C PRO A 138 3.70 13.67 -6.82
N GLN A 139 3.78 12.97 -7.95
CA GLN A 139 3.69 11.52 -7.99
C GLN A 139 4.78 10.92 -8.86
N ALA A 140 5.26 9.74 -8.47
CA ALA A 140 6.09 8.87 -9.29
C ALA A 140 5.45 7.48 -9.36
N THR A 141 4.99 7.09 -10.54
CA THR A 141 4.28 5.82 -10.76
C THR A 141 5.18 4.76 -11.36
N PHE A 142 4.87 3.47 -11.11
CA PHE A 142 5.62 2.32 -11.64
C PHE A 142 7.10 2.29 -11.23
N ALA A 143 7.40 2.69 -9.99
CA ALA A 143 8.77 2.78 -9.50
C ALA A 143 9.46 1.40 -9.50
N SER A 144 10.59 1.30 -10.21
CA SER A 144 11.48 0.13 -10.21
C SER A 144 12.82 0.39 -9.50
N LYS A 145 13.13 1.66 -9.20
CA LYS A 145 14.26 2.07 -8.36
C LYS A 145 13.94 3.39 -7.67
N ILE A 146 14.33 3.53 -6.41
CA ILE A 146 14.15 4.75 -5.63
C ILE A 146 15.45 5.12 -4.93
N GLU A 147 15.89 6.37 -5.12
CA GLU A 147 16.99 6.95 -4.37
C GLU A 147 16.48 8.15 -3.57
N VAL A 148 16.58 8.05 -2.24
CA VAL A 148 16.13 9.12 -1.34
C VAL A 148 17.24 10.17 -1.20
N LYS A 149 16.91 11.43 -1.54
CA LYS A 149 17.72 12.62 -1.34
C LYS A 149 17.22 13.41 -0.11
N GLU A 150 17.76 14.58 0.13
CA GLU A 150 17.41 15.38 1.31
C GLU A 150 15.94 15.83 1.32
N ASN A 151 15.45 16.38 0.21
CA ASN A 151 14.08 16.91 0.07
C ASN A 151 13.37 16.38 -1.18
N SER A 152 13.88 15.35 -1.79
CA SER A 152 13.35 14.76 -3.03
C SER A 152 13.63 13.26 -3.12
N LEU A 153 13.00 12.64 -4.09
CA LEU A 153 13.27 11.27 -4.51
C LEU A 153 13.68 11.30 -5.98
N GLU A 154 14.73 10.56 -6.32
CA GLU A 154 14.99 10.16 -7.69
C GLU A 154 14.37 8.79 -7.91
N VAL A 155 13.45 8.69 -8.86
CA VAL A 155 12.66 7.48 -9.11
C VAL A 155 12.83 7.04 -10.55
N THR A 156 13.33 5.83 -10.77
CA THR A 156 13.31 5.17 -12.07
C THR A 156 12.01 4.43 -12.22
N ARG A 157 11.33 4.65 -13.32
CA ARG A 157 9.99 4.14 -13.63
C ARG A 157 10.03 3.20 -14.81
N GLU A 158 9.18 2.18 -14.79
CA GLU A 158 8.90 1.33 -15.94
C GLU A 158 7.84 2.02 -16.81
N VAL A 159 8.18 2.32 -18.05
CA VAL A 159 7.28 2.87 -19.07
C VAL A 159 7.34 2.04 -20.35
N ASP A 160 6.38 2.19 -21.25
CA ASP A 160 6.28 1.35 -22.45
C ASP A 160 7.54 1.42 -23.33
N GLU A 161 8.20 2.56 -23.34
CA GLU A 161 9.42 2.80 -24.13
C GLU A 161 10.73 2.41 -23.42
N GLY A 162 10.64 1.94 -22.16
CA GLY A 162 11.80 1.52 -21.36
C GLY A 162 11.81 2.09 -19.94
N LEU A 163 12.93 2.68 -19.56
CA LEU A 163 13.10 3.26 -18.21
C LEU A 163 13.15 4.80 -18.31
N GLU A 164 12.40 5.43 -17.43
CA GLU A 164 12.42 6.88 -17.24
C GLU A 164 12.86 7.19 -15.80
N THR A 165 13.80 8.11 -15.64
CA THR A 165 14.19 8.58 -14.29
C THR A 165 13.70 10.01 -14.10
N ILE A 166 12.93 10.21 -13.05
CA ILE A 166 12.37 11.51 -12.67
C ILE A 166 12.78 11.87 -11.24
N GLU A 167 12.82 13.16 -10.94
CA GLU A 167 12.98 13.67 -9.59
C GLU A 167 11.67 14.29 -9.11
N VAL A 168 11.21 13.89 -7.93
CA VAL A 168 10.00 14.43 -7.29
C VAL A 168 10.33 14.96 -5.89
N ASN A 169 9.84 16.16 -5.60
CA ASN A 169 9.98 16.74 -4.26
C ASN A 169 9.05 16.07 -3.26
N THR A 170 9.47 15.99 -2.00
CA THR A 170 8.61 15.58 -0.90
C THR A 170 7.74 16.75 -0.42
N PRO A 171 6.51 16.52 0.05
CA PRO A 171 5.84 15.23 0.16
C PRO A 171 5.42 14.68 -1.21
N ALA A 172 5.41 13.36 -1.39
CA ALA A 172 5.12 12.69 -2.66
C ALA A 172 4.35 11.38 -2.52
N ILE A 173 3.66 11.00 -3.60
CA ILE A 173 3.03 9.69 -3.77
C ILE A 173 3.90 8.85 -4.72
N VAL A 174 4.21 7.61 -4.32
CA VAL A 174 4.95 6.68 -5.17
C VAL A 174 4.18 5.38 -5.29
N THR A 175 3.96 4.92 -6.52
CA THR A 175 3.41 3.59 -6.77
C THR A 175 4.52 2.64 -7.21
N CYS A 176 4.60 1.48 -6.54
CA CYS A 176 5.71 0.55 -6.65
C CYS A 176 5.43 -0.55 -7.68
N ASP A 177 6.39 -0.81 -8.56
CA ASP A 177 6.39 -1.96 -9.45
C ASP A 177 6.97 -3.20 -8.75
N LEU A 178 6.64 -4.39 -9.22
CA LEU A 178 7.19 -5.66 -8.73
C LEU A 178 8.72 -5.77 -8.89
N ARG A 179 9.31 -5.02 -9.81
CA ARG A 179 10.75 -4.99 -10.09
C ARG A 179 11.56 -4.13 -9.10
N LEU A 180 10.88 -3.38 -8.23
CA LEU A 180 11.52 -2.44 -7.31
C LEU A 180 12.48 -3.13 -6.33
N ASN A 181 12.05 -4.26 -5.78
CA ASN A 181 12.81 -5.06 -4.81
C ASN A 181 12.23 -6.48 -4.70
N GLU A 182 12.88 -7.31 -3.91
CA GLU A 182 12.38 -8.62 -3.51
C GLU A 182 11.87 -8.54 -2.07
N PRO A 183 10.54 -8.66 -1.84
CA PRO A 183 9.97 -8.57 -0.50
C PRO A 183 10.50 -9.66 0.43
N ARG A 184 10.92 -9.28 1.63
CA ARG A 184 11.37 -10.21 2.66
C ARG A 184 10.23 -11.00 3.29
N TYR A 185 10.56 -12.15 3.85
CA TYR A 185 9.65 -12.91 4.72
C TYR A 185 9.73 -12.39 6.16
N ALA A 186 8.57 -12.25 6.79
CA ALA A 186 8.52 -11.93 8.21
C ALA A 186 9.02 -13.13 9.06
N SER A 187 9.83 -12.85 10.09
CA SER A 187 10.25 -13.87 11.03
C SER A 187 9.08 -14.31 11.94
N LEU A 188 9.09 -15.57 12.39
CA LEU A 188 8.06 -16.08 13.29
C LEU A 188 7.89 -15.24 14.57
N PRO A 189 8.95 -14.78 15.26
CA PRO A 189 8.81 -13.88 16.40
C PRO A 189 8.10 -12.57 16.05
N ASN A 190 8.38 -11.99 14.89
CA ASN A 190 7.74 -10.75 14.45
C ASN A 190 6.26 -10.95 14.10
N ILE A 191 5.91 -12.08 13.50
CA ILE A 191 4.50 -12.45 13.25
C ILE A 191 3.74 -12.54 14.59
N MET A 192 4.33 -13.16 15.61
CA MET A 192 3.72 -13.27 16.94
C MET A 192 3.56 -11.91 17.61
N LYS A 193 4.54 -11.02 17.51
CA LYS A 193 4.43 -9.64 18.01
C LYS A 193 3.34 -8.86 17.28
N ALA A 194 3.29 -8.94 15.95
CA ALA A 194 2.32 -8.23 15.13
C ALA A 194 0.86 -8.63 15.45
N LYS A 195 0.60 -9.88 15.85
CA LYS A 195 -0.72 -10.33 16.30
C LYS A 195 -1.23 -9.56 17.52
N ASN A 196 -0.34 -9.14 18.40
CA ASN A 196 -0.65 -8.45 19.65
C ASN A 196 -0.49 -6.93 19.55
N CYS A 197 -0.03 -6.40 18.43
CA CYS A 197 0.08 -4.95 18.20
C CYS A 197 -1.29 -4.28 18.20
N LEU A 198 -1.37 -3.11 18.83
CA LEU A 198 -2.54 -2.28 18.79
C LEU A 198 -2.76 -1.77 17.36
N LEU A 199 -3.94 -2.03 16.80
CA LEU A 199 -4.38 -1.43 15.55
C LEU A 199 -5.31 -0.27 15.86
N TYR A 200 -5.07 0.86 15.23
CA TYR A 200 -6.01 1.97 15.25
C TYR A 200 -7.11 1.69 14.23
N THR A 201 -8.29 1.28 14.73
CA THR A 201 -9.47 1.07 13.89
C THR A 201 -10.28 2.36 13.87
N SER A 202 -10.53 2.90 12.69
CA SER A 202 -11.41 4.05 12.49
C SER A 202 -12.58 3.62 11.63
N PRO A 203 -13.84 3.96 12.00
CA PRO A 203 -14.95 3.83 11.05
C PRO A 203 -14.68 4.73 9.85
N SER A 204 -15.12 4.29 8.66
CA SER A 204 -15.04 5.15 7.48
C SER A 204 -15.73 6.47 7.77
N PRO A 205 -15.10 7.63 7.52
CA PRO A 205 -15.80 8.88 7.59
C PRO A 205 -16.92 8.83 6.54
N ARG A 206 -18.15 8.78 7.02
CA ARG A 206 -19.33 9.02 6.17
C ARG A 206 -19.33 10.51 5.87
N ASP A 207 -19.22 10.83 4.57
CA ASP A 207 -19.31 12.16 3.93
C ASP A 207 -18.16 13.14 4.21
#